data_c1d7e746168ec6c3ba9c3ef63e8581a3
#
_entry.id   c1d7e746168ec6c3ba9c3ef63e8581a3
#
_cell.length_a   1.000
_cell.length_b   1.000
_cell.length_c   1.000
_cell.angle_alpha   90.00
_cell.angle_beta   90.00
_cell.angle_gamma   90.00
#
_symmetry.space_group_name_H-M   'P 1'
#
loop_
_entity.id
_entity.type
_entity.pdbx_description
1 polymer ?
#
loop_
_entity_poly.entity_id
_entity_poly.type
_entity_poly.pdbx_seq_one_letter_code
_entity_poly.pdbx_strand_id
1 'polypeptide(L)'
;VLDLIDELSPVQGAPAIAPEWEDPARYWPRLSAATGHLPAPVGVIDREALRYNAMDLLVRAGGLPIRVASKSVRVRAVLDAVLKLPGFRGILAFTLEEALWLAETHDDIMLGYPTVDRAGLERLFSDEQAAQRITLMVDDLVHLDLIDSVAGPTSRPEIRVAIDVDASWRSSLLGHIGVRRSALFTPGEVAGFARKVVARPGFRLVGLQMYDAQIAGQGDDAGADAPLIRVVQARSRNELRERRAAIVAAVGAIAPLEILNGGGTGSLEFTGSDESLTEASAGSGLLGGHLFDGYRSFRPAPASAFAFDVVRRPAADIATVLGGGWIASGPALASRQPRPVWPEGLRTLGREAAGEVQTPLQGPAATSLGVGDRVWFRHAKSGEPAERIERYHLVSGEQVIEELPTYRGEGKAFL
;
A
#
# COMPACT_ATOMS: atom_id res chain seq x y z
N VAL A 1 5.23 -16.52 -15.66
CA VAL A 1 4.46 -15.30 -15.41
C VAL A 1 3.59 -15.55 -14.19
N LEU A 2 3.72 -14.69 -13.16
CA LEU A 2 2.91 -14.80 -11.95
C LEU A 2 1.42 -14.81 -12.32
N ASP A 3 0.73 -15.89 -11.97
CA ASP A 3 -0.71 -16.04 -12.10
C ASP A 3 -1.34 -16.36 -10.75
N LEU A 4 -2.40 -15.63 -10.42
CA LEU A 4 -3.20 -15.81 -9.21
C LEU A 4 -4.58 -16.41 -9.53
N ILE A 5 -4.90 -16.63 -10.80
CA ILE A 5 -6.20 -17.15 -11.25
C ILE A 5 -6.24 -18.68 -11.19
N ASP A 6 -5.13 -19.36 -11.47
CA ASP A 6 -5.08 -20.83 -11.44
C ASP A 6 -5.46 -21.36 -10.07
N GLU A 7 -6.58 -22.11 -10.01
CA GLU A 7 -7.21 -22.70 -8.83
C GLU A 7 -8.24 -21.81 -8.10
N LEU A 8 -9.02 -21.03 -8.82
CA LEU A 8 -10.30 -20.48 -8.30
C LEU A 8 -11.37 -21.59 -8.11
N SER A 9 -10.98 -22.82 -7.84
CA SER A 9 -11.92 -23.81 -7.31
C SER A 9 -12.27 -23.43 -5.89
N PRO A 10 -13.53 -23.10 -5.58
CA PRO A 10 -13.95 -23.04 -4.20
C PRO A 10 -13.77 -24.44 -3.64
N VAL A 11 -12.90 -24.61 -2.67
CA VAL A 11 -12.86 -25.81 -1.84
C VAL A 11 -14.13 -25.77 -0.99
N GLN A 12 -15.27 -26.12 -1.60
CA GLN A 12 -16.49 -26.41 -0.86
C GLN A 12 -16.26 -27.74 -0.15
N GLY A 13 -16.13 -27.69 1.17
CA GLY A 13 -16.28 -28.87 2.03
C GLY A 13 -15.01 -29.61 2.44
N ALA A 14 -13.80 -29.13 2.16
CA ALA A 14 -12.63 -29.67 2.86
C ALA A 14 -12.57 -29.13 4.29
N PRO A 15 -12.17 -29.93 5.31
CA PRO A 15 -11.87 -29.40 6.63
C PRO A 15 -10.80 -28.32 6.43
N ALA A 16 -11.04 -27.13 6.99
CA ALA A 16 -10.11 -26.02 6.88
C ALA A 16 -8.78 -26.42 7.53
N ILE A 17 -7.83 -26.90 6.74
CA ILE A 17 -6.44 -27.03 7.18
C ILE A 17 -5.98 -25.59 7.42
N ALA A 18 -5.51 -25.32 8.65
CA ALA A 18 -4.98 -24.01 8.98
C ALA A 18 -3.90 -23.61 7.95
N PRO A 19 -3.94 -22.37 7.43
CA PRO A 19 -2.95 -21.93 6.47
C PRO A 19 -1.54 -22.11 7.00
N GLU A 20 -0.60 -22.48 6.14
CA GLU A 20 0.76 -22.85 6.55
C GLU A 20 1.48 -21.72 7.30
N TRP A 21 1.21 -20.46 6.94
CA TRP A 21 1.79 -19.28 7.60
C TRP A 21 1.30 -19.06 9.04
N GLU A 22 0.30 -19.79 9.51
CA GLU A 22 -0.12 -19.84 10.92
C GLU A 22 0.74 -20.77 11.76
N ASP A 23 1.58 -21.61 11.12
CA ASP A 23 2.60 -22.43 11.76
C ASP A 23 4.01 -21.94 11.39
N PRO A 24 4.63 -21.06 12.19
CA PRO A 24 5.96 -20.54 11.91
C PRO A 24 7.03 -21.64 11.78
N ALA A 25 6.88 -22.76 12.51
CA ALA A 25 7.82 -23.89 12.49
C ALA A 25 7.79 -24.67 11.17
N ARG A 26 6.76 -24.50 10.35
CA ARG A 26 6.68 -25.05 8.98
C ARG A 26 6.97 -23.99 7.93
N TYR A 27 6.36 -22.84 8.06
CA TYR A 27 6.40 -21.79 7.04
C TYR A 27 7.82 -21.27 6.76
N TRP A 28 8.53 -20.82 7.78
CA TRP A 28 9.86 -20.24 7.60
C TRP A 28 10.93 -21.24 7.17
N PRO A 29 11.00 -22.48 7.73
CA PRO A 29 11.91 -23.51 7.23
C PRO A 29 11.67 -23.88 5.77
N ARG A 30 10.41 -23.92 5.32
CA ARG A 30 10.07 -24.14 3.92
C ARG A 30 10.65 -23.04 3.01
N LEU A 31 10.47 -21.76 3.38
CA LEU A 31 11.07 -20.64 2.65
C LEU A 31 12.60 -20.70 2.67
N SER A 32 13.18 -21.13 3.80
CA SER A 32 14.63 -21.33 3.89
C SER A 32 15.12 -22.43 2.96
N ALA A 33 14.43 -23.56 2.90
CA ALA A 33 14.73 -24.67 1.99
C ALA A 33 14.63 -24.24 0.52
N ALA A 34 13.55 -23.55 0.15
CA ALA A 34 13.34 -23.05 -1.21
C ALA A 34 14.43 -22.07 -1.66
N THR A 35 14.98 -21.26 -0.75
CA THR A 35 15.91 -20.17 -1.06
C THR A 35 17.31 -20.38 -0.57
N GLY A 36 17.66 -21.56 -0.02
CA GLY A 36 18.95 -21.83 0.60
C GLY A 36 20.17 -21.69 -0.33
N HIS A 37 19.94 -21.81 -1.64
CA HIS A 37 20.95 -21.64 -2.67
C HIS A 37 21.19 -20.16 -3.07
N LEU A 38 20.37 -19.24 -2.60
CA LEU A 38 20.43 -17.83 -2.97
C LEU A 38 21.30 -17.04 -1.95
N PRO A 39 22.14 -16.10 -2.41
CA PRO A 39 22.89 -15.23 -1.50
C PRO A 39 21.95 -14.21 -0.83
N ALA A 40 22.23 -13.89 0.44
CA ALA A 40 21.56 -12.79 1.14
C ALA A 40 22.08 -11.42 0.67
N PRO A 41 21.24 -10.35 0.70
CA PRO A 41 19.84 -10.33 1.16
C PRO A 41 18.89 -11.04 0.19
N VAL A 42 17.99 -11.86 0.71
CA VAL A 42 16.97 -12.57 -0.07
C VAL A 42 15.61 -11.95 0.22
N GLY A 43 14.95 -11.42 -0.80
CA GLY A 43 13.55 -11.03 -0.74
C GLY A 43 12.67 -12.11 -1.36
N VAL A 44 11.57 -12.47 -0.70
CA VAL A 44 10.60 -13.43 -1.21
C VAL A 44 9.20 -12.85 -1.27
N ILE A 45 8.43 -13.34 -2.24
CA ILE A 45 6.96 -13.29 -2.24
C ILE A 45 6.47 -14.74 -2.26
N ASP A 46 5.67 -15.11 -1.27
CA ASP A 46 4.97 -16.39 -1.22
C ASP A 46 3.67 -16.27 -2.01
N ARG A 47 3.52 -17.08 -3.07
CA ARG A 47 2.40 -17.01 -4.02
C ARG A 47 1.08 -17.31 -3.35
N GLU A 48 1.02 -18.32 -2.50
CA GLU A 48 -0.19 -18.78 -1.82
C GLU A 48 -0.66 -17.73 -0.80
N ALA A 49 0.27 -17.15 -0.04
CA ALA A 49 -0.02 -16.07 0.90
C ALA A 49 -0.45 -14.78 0.17
N LEU A 50 0.18 -14.44 -0.96
CA LEU A 50 -0.22 -13.29 -1.77
C LEU A 50 -1.65 -13.46 -2.31
N ARG A 51 -1.98 -14.65 -2.82
CA ARG A 51 -3.31 -14.97 -3.31
C ARG A 51 -4.35 -14.89 -2.18
N TYR A 52 -4.05 -15.48 -1.03
CA TYR A 52 -4.92 -15.37 0.15
C TYR A 52 -5.21 -13.92 0.51
N ASN A 53 -4.18 -13.09 0.58
CA ASN A 53 -4.32 -11.67 0.88
C ASN A 53 -5.17 -10.92 -0.16
N ALA A 54 -4.97 -11.21 -1.45
CA ALA A 54 -5.78 -10.61 -2.51
C ALA A 54 -7.27 -10.98 -2.36
N MET A 55 -7.58 -12.23 -2.06
CA MET A 55 -8.95 -12.69 -1.85
C MET A 55 -9.56 -12.11 -0.56
N ASP A 56 -8.78 -12.01 0.53
CA ASP A 56 -9.23 -11.36 1.77
C ASP A 56 -9.61 -9.90 1.54
N LEU A 57 -8.80 -9.15 0.79
CA LEU A 57 -9.11 -7.77 0.43
C LEU A 57 -10.44 -7.67 -0.32
N LEU A 58 -10.70 -8.54 -1.29
CA LEU A 58 -11.96 -8.56 -2.06
C LEU A 58 -13.17 -8.90 -1.17
N VAL A 59 -13.05 -9.89 -0.31
CA VAL A 59 -14.11 -10.27 0.63
C VAL A 59 -14.44 -9.10 1.56
N ARG A 60 -13.42 -8.43 2.11
CA ARG A 60 -13.57 -7.29 3.02
C ARG A 60 -14.12 -6.04 2.33
N ALA A 61 -13.85 -5.88 1.04
CA ALA A 61 -14.42 -4.80 0.23
C ALA A 61 -15.91 -4.98 -0.07
N GLY A 62 -16.49 -6.17 0.19
CA GLY A 62 -17.94 -6.42 0.08
C GLY A 62 -18.52 -6.22 -1.32
N GLY A 63 -17.73 -6.41 -2.36
CA GLY A 63 -18.13 -6.22 -3.77
C GLY A 63 -17.76 -4.83 -4.34
N LEU A 64 -17.29 -3.89 -3.52
CA LEU A 64 -16.75 -2.62 -4.00
C LEU A 64 -15.42 -2.87 -4.72
N PRO A 65 -15.22 -2.42 -5.98
CA PRO A 65 -13.95 -2.57 -6.68
C PRO A 65 -12.77 -1.97 -5.93
N ILE A 66 -11.61 -2.62 -6.01
CA ILE A 66 -10.38 -2.14 -5.35
C ILE A 66 -9.41 -1.59 -6.40
N ARG A 67 -9.05 -0.31 -6.26
CA ARG A 67 -7.92 0.31 -6.97
C ARG A 67 -6.62 -0.02 -6.26
N VAL A 68 -5.66 -0.60 -6.97
CA VAL A 68 -4.41 -1.08 -6.36
C VAL A 68 -3.45 0.08 -6.10
N ALA A 69 -3.10 0.31 -4.84
CA ALA A 69 -2.12 1.32 -4.47
C ALA A 69 -0.69 0.81 -4.73
N SER A 70 -0.11 1.18 -5.89
CA SER A 70 1.19 0.73 -6.38
C SER A 70 2.35 1.01 -5.42
N LYS A 71 2.32 2.15 -4.75
CA LYS A 71 3.28 2.54 -3.70
C LYS A 71 3.54 1.44 -2.67
N SER A 72 2.52 0.63 -2.40
CA SER A 72 2.59 -0.44 -1.40
C SER A 72 3.02 -1.79 -1.97
N VAL A 73 3.32 -1.87 -3.26
CA VAL A 73 3.71 -3.09 -3.97
C VAL A 73 5.08 -2.93 -4.63
N ARG A 74 5.21 -1.97 -5.53
CA ARG A 74 6.44 -1.63 -6.28
C ARG A 74 7.06 -2.83 -7.02
N VAL A 75 6.20 -3.71 -7.50
CA VAL A 75 6.52 -4.88 -8.34
C VAL A 75 5.46 -4.98 -9.41
N ARG A 76 5.81 -4.67 -10.67
CA ARG A 76 4.85 -4.59 -11.77
C ARG A 76 4.15 -5.92 -12.03
N ALA A 77 4.88 -7.02 -12.00
CA ALA A 77 4.29 -8.36 -12.17
C ALA A 77 3.22 -8.70 -11.12
N VAL A 78 3.35 -8.18 -9.88
CA VAL A 78 2.31 -8.33 -8.85
C VAL A 78 1.10 -7.46 -9.15
N LEU A 79 1.29 -6.23 -9.63
CA LEU A 79 0.17 -5.36 -10.07
C LEU A 79 -0.59 -6.03 -11.21
N ASP A 80 0.12 -6.53 -12.23
CA ASP A 80 -0.45 -7.23 -13.39
C ASP A 80 -1.27 -8.46 -12.97
N ALA A 81 -0.74 -9.27 -12.05
CA ALA A 81 -1.40 -10.47 -11.58
C ALA A 81 -2.66 -10.17 -10.76
N VAL A 82 -2.59 -9.16 -9.87
CA VAL A 82 -3.71 -8.75 -9.04
C VAL A 82 -4.82 -8.10 -9.88
N LEU A 83 -4.48 -7.27 -10.85
CA LEU A 83 -5.46 -6.61 -11.73
C LEU A 83 -6.21 -7.57 -12.67
N LYS A 84 -5.71 -8.80 -12.86
CA LYS A 84 -6.45 -9.85 -13.56
C LYS A 84 -7.55 -10.49 -12.71
N LEU A 85 -7.49 -10.35 -11.39
CA LEU A 85 -8.51 -10.89 -10.49
C LEU A 85 -9.79 -10.03 -10.58
N PRO A 86 -10.97 -10.62 -10.80
CA PRO A 86 -12.23 -9.88 -10.78
C PRO A 86 -12.42 -9.17 -9.43
N GLY A 87 -12.72 -7.86 -9.48
CA GLY A 87 -12.88 -7.02 -8.30
C GLY A 87 -11.70 -6.08 -8.03
N PHE A 88 -10.55 -6.30 -8.67
CA PHE A 88 -9.50 -5.26 -8.72
C PHE A 88 -9.64 -4.44 -10.01
N ARG A 89 -9.43 -3.13 -9.91
CA ARG A 89 -9.60 -2.21 -11.03
C ARG A 89 -8.70 -1.00 -10.89
N GLY A 90 -7.88 -0.75 -11.90
CA GLY A 90 -7.03 0.44 -11.99
C GLY A 90 -5.94 0.53 -10.92
N ILE A 91 -5.08 1.52 -11.06
CA ILE A 91 -3.91 1.75 -10.18
C ILE A 91 -4.02 3.12 -9.53
N LEU A 92 -3.68 3.21 -8.25
CA LEU A 92 -3.39 4.45 -7.56
C LEU A 92 -1.88 4.65 -7.52
N ALA A 93 -1.37 5.48 -8.44
CA ALA A 93 0.03 5.82 -8.57
C ALA A 93 0.44 6.91 -7.56
N PHE A 94 1.73 7.02 -7.25
CA PHE A 94 2.22 7.96 -6.24
C PHE A 94 3.07 9.11 -6.79
N THR A 95 3.57 9.01 -8.02
CA THR A 95 4.20 10.13 -8.75
C THR A 95 3.73 10.17 -10.20
N LEU A 96 3.85 11.30 -10.87
CA LEU A 96 3.51 11.42 -12.29
C LEU A 96 4.44 10.58 -13.16
N GLU A 97 5.73 10.50 -12.81
CA GLU A 97 6.70 9.66 -13.50
C GLU A 97 6.31 8.17 -13.45
N GLU A 98 5.88 7.69 -12.29
CA GLU A 98 5.35 6.33 -12.17
C GLU A 98 4.08 6.14 -13.00
N ALA A 99 3.16 7.10 -12.93
CA ALA A 99 1.90 7.02 -13.66
C ALA A 99 2.13 6.95 -15.18
N LEU A 100 3.05 7.75 -15.71
CA LEU A 100 3.42 7.72 -17.13
C LEU A 100 4.03 6.37 -17.54
N TRP A 101 4.93 5.84 -16.72
CA TRP A 101 5.54 4.54 -16.98
C TRP A 101 4.51 3.40 -16.91
N LEU A 102 3.60 3.42 -15.95
CA LEU A 102 2.53 2.42 -15.85
C LEU A 102 1.49 2.56 -16.98
N ALA A 103 1.27 3.79 -17.48
CA ALA A 103 0.35 4.04 -18.59
C ALA A 103 0.79 3.41 -19.92
N GLU A 104 2.04 3.00 -20.06
CA GLU A 104 2.49 2.23 -21.22
C GLU A 104 1.74 0.90 -21.35
N THR A 105 1.27 0.31 -20.23
CA THR A 105 0.64 -1.02 -20.19
C THR A 105 -0.70 -1.08 -19.48
N HIS A 106 -1.13 -0.02 -18.80
CA HIS A 106 -2.38 0.04 -18.02
C HIS A 106 -3.23 1.24 -18.44
N ASP A 107 -4.55 1.07 -18.44
CA ASP A 107 -5.49 2.05 -19.00
C ASP A 107 -6.18 2.94 -17.96
N ASP A 108 -6.13 2.61 -16.67
CA ASP A 108 -6.84 3.32 -15.61
C ASP A 108 -5.91 3.61 -14.43
N ILE A 109 -5.33 4.81 -14.45
CA ILE A 109 -4.37 5.25 -13.44
C ILE A 109 -4.85 6.56 -12.82
N MET A 110 -4.98 6.58 -11.51
CA MET A 110 -5.22 7.79 -10.74
C MET A 110 -3.96 8.17 -9.97
N LEU A 111 -3.50 9.39 -10.13
CA LEU A 111 -2.40 9.93 -9.33
C LEU A 111 -2.93 10.30 -7.95
N GLY A 112 -2.42 9.67 -6.90
CA GLY A 112 -2.92 9.82 -5.53
C GLY A 112 -2.47 11.09 -4.79
N TYR A 113 -1.69 11.95 -5.47
CA TYR A 113 -1.14 13.19 -4.90
C TYR A 113 -1.03 14.26 -6.00
N PRO A 114 -1.16 15.56 -5.65
CA PRO A 114 -0.84 16.64 -6.59
C PRO A 114 0.59 16.56 -7.10
N THR A 115 0.83 17.00 -8.32
CA THR A 115 2.16 17.04 -8.94
C THR A 115 2.59 18.46 -9.25
N VAL A 116 3.89 18.70 -9.14
CA VAL A 116 4.57 19.93 -9.60
C VAL A 116 5.65 19.61 -10.64
N ASP A 117 5.67 18.38 -11.12
CA ASP A 117 6.63 17.89 -12.11
C ASP A 117 6.30 18.42 -13.51
N ARG A 118 6.97 19.50 -13.92
CA ARG A 118 6.76 20.14 -15.21
C ARG A 118 7.18 19.26 -16.39
N ALA A 119 8.30 18.55 -16.24
CA ALA A 119 8.79 17.65 -17.30
C ALA A 119 7.84 16.46 -17.49
N GLY A 120 7.32 15.89 -16.41
CA GLY A 120 6.28 14.88 -16.46
C GLY A 120 5.00 15.39 -17.12
N LEU A 121 4.57 16.63 -16.82
CA LEU A 121 3.41 17.25 -17.46
C LEU A 121 3.63 17.49 -18.96
N GLU A 122 4.82 17.94 -19.39
CA GLU A 122 5.16 18.09 -20.81
C GLU A 122 5.04 16.74 -21.55
N ARG A 123 5.52 15.65 -20.96
CA ARG A 123 5.37 14.30 -21.53
C ARG A 123 3.92 13.85 -21.55
N LEU A 124 3.16 14.08 -20.50
CA LEU A 124 1.73 13.77 -20.46
C LEU A 124 0.97 14.49 -21.58
N PHE A 125 1.31 15.75 -21.86
CA PHE A 125 0.64 16.54 -22.89
C PHE A 125 1.04 16.14 -24.30
N SER A 126 2.21 15.55 -24.49
CA SER A 126 2.67 15.04 -25.77
C SER A 126 2.15 13.65 -26.11
N ASP A 127 1.52 12.96 -25.14
CA ASP A 127 0.95 11.64 -25.29
C ASP A 127 -0.55 11.65 -24.99
N GLU A 128 -1.37 11.70 -26.04
CA GLU A 128 -2.83 11.73 -25.92
C GLU A 128 -3.38 10.48 -25.25
N GLN A 129 -2.76 9.31 -25.47
CA GLN A 129 -3.16 8.07 -24.84
C GLN A 129 -2.89 8.08 -23.33
N ALA A 130 -1.72 8.54 -22.91
CA ALA A 130 -1.41 8.72 -21.49
C ALA A 130 -2.36 9.73 -20.83
N ALA A 131 -2.68 10.85 -21.51
CA ALA A 131 -3.62 11.85 -20.99
C ALA A 131 -5.05 11.31 -20.81
N GLN A 132 -5.48 10.34 -21.61
CA GLN A 132 -6.76 9.64 -21.44
C GLN A 132 -6.75 8.64 -20.29
N ARG A 133 -5.60 8.00 -20.04
CA ARG A 133 -5.42 6.94 -19.03
C ARG A 133 -5.15 7.47 -17.62
N ILE A 134 -4.57 8.66 -17.51
CA ILE A 134 -4.14 9.23 -16.23
C ILE A 134 -5.12 10.29 -15.75
N THR A 135 -5.55 10.16 -14.50
CA THR A 135 -6.32 11.18 -13.77
C THR A 135 -5.40 11.86 -12.77
N LEU A 136 -5.20 13.17 -12.90
CA LEU A 136 -4.38 13.96 -11.97
C LEU A 136 -5.17 14.32 -10.71
N MET A 137 -4.47 14.48 -9.60
CA MET A 137 -5.04 14.93 -8.33
C MET A 137 -4.86 16.42 -8.14
N VAL A 138 -5.93 17.11 -7.73
CA VAL A 138 -5.92 18.55 -7.45
C VAL A 138 -6.74 18.88 -6.21
N ASP A 139 -6.35 19.89 -5.44
CA ASP A 139 -7.12 20.39 -4.29
C ASP A 139 -6.91 21.91 -4.06
N ASP A 140 -6.15 22.56 -4.93
CA ASP A 140 -5.96 24.00 -4.96
C ASP A 140 -5.95 24.51 -6.42
N LEU A 141 -6.40 25.75 -6.64
CA LEU A 141 -6.36 26.37 -7.97
C LEU A 141 -4.93 26.55 -8.50
N VAL A 142 -3.97 26.69 -7.61
CA VAL A 142 -2.54 26.76 -7.96
C VAL A 142 -2.07 25.50 -8.71
N HIS A 143 -2.67 24.33 -8.46
CA HIS A 143 -2.37 23.12 -9.24
C HIS A 143 -2.81 23.28 -10.69
N LEU A 144 -4.00 23.85 -10.92
CA LEU A 144 -4.50 24.12 -12.28
C LEU A 144 -3.67 25.22 -12.96
N ASP A 145 -3.26 26.26 -12.21
CA ASP A 145 -2.40 27.33 -12.73
C ASP A 145 -1.04 26.77 -13.15
N LEU A 146 -0.47 25.86 -12.37
CA LEU A 146 0.79 25.20 -12.70
C LEU A 146 0.65 24.37 -13.99
N ILE A 147 -0.40 23.57 -14.12
CA ILE A 147 -0.68 22.75 -15.31
C ILE A 147 -0.80 23.66 -16.55
N ASP A 148 -1.59 24.73 -16.49
CA ASP A 148 -1.75 25.69 -17.60
C ASP A 148 -0.48 26.48 -17.91
N SER A 149 0.41 26.66 -16.92
CA SER A 149 1.71 27.35 -17.16
C SER A 149 2.70 26.46 -17.92
N VAL A 150 2.50 25.14 -17.98
CA VAL A 150 3.29 24.22 -18.82
C VAL A 150 2.76 24.23 -20.25
N ALA A 151 1.45 24.08 -20.42
CA ALA A 151 0.79 24.27 -21.72
C ALA A 151 -0.66 24.74 -21.51
N GLY A 152 -1.07 25.74 -22.25
CA GLY A 152 -2.42 26.28 -22.22
C GLY A 152 -3.46 25.26 -22.75
N PRO A 153 -4.75 25.46 -22.44
CA PRO A 153 -5.81 24.48 -22.75
C PRO A 153 -6.01 24.20 -24.25
N THR A 154 -5.56 25.10 -25.11
CA THR A 154 -5.63 24.92 -26.58
C THR A 154 -4.41 24.19 -27.15
N SER A 155 -3.36 23.98 -26.34
CA SER A 155 -2.07 23.42 -26.76
C SER A 155 -1.80 22.04 -26.10
N ARG A 156 -2.77 21.49 -25.40
CA ARG A 156 -2.68 20.17 -24.75
C ARG A 156 -4.01 19.43 -24.80
N PRO A 157 -4.01 18.12 -24.60
CA PRO A 157 -5.24 17.35 -24.39
C PRO A 157 -6.05 17.85 -23.18
N GLU A 158 -7.34 17.56 -23.17
CA GLU A 158 -8.16 17.74 -21.97
C GLU A 158 -7.64 16.82 -20.84
N ILE A 159 -7.43 17.39 -19.67
CA ILE A 159 -6.87 16.66 -18.51
C ILE A 159 -7.99 16.23 -17.58
N ARG A 160 -8.02 14.92 -17.31
CA ARG A 160 -8.87 14.32 -16.29
C ARG A 160 -8.33 14.67 -14.91
N VAL A 161 -9.19 15.18 -14.04
CA VAL A 161 -8.80 15.54 -12.67
C VAL A 161 -9.76 14.95 -11.64
N ALA A 162 -9.21 14.55 -10.50
CA ALA A 162 -9.94 14.20 -9.29
C ALA A 162 -9.59 15.17 -8.15
N ILE A 163 -10.53 15.47 -7.28
CA ILE A 163 -10.32 16.36 -6.14
C ILE A 163 -9.94 15.53 -4.92
N ASP A 164 -8.79 15.84 -4.29
CA ASP A 164 -8.44 15.31 -2.97
C ASP A 164 -9.20 16.07 -1.88
N VAL A 165 -9.92 15.36 -1.04
CA VAL A 165 -10.76 15.91 0.03
C VAL A 165 -10.24 15.42 1.37
N ASP A 166 -10.11 16.33 2.34
CA ASP A 166 -9.72 16.00 3.71
C ASP A 166 -10.76 15.09 4.37
N ALA A 167 -10.41 13.81 4.52
CA ALA A 167 -11.23 12.81 5.20
C ALA A 167 -10.94 12.71 6.72
N SER A 168 -10.16 13.63 7.28
CA SER A 168 -9.88 13.68 8.72
C SER A 168 -11.15 13.91 9.56
N TRP A 169 -11.09 13.53 10.82
CA TRP A 169 -12.11 13.89 11.80
C TRP A 169 -11.67 15.14 12.56
N ARG A 170 -12.49 16.19 12.51
CA ARG A 170 -12.26 17.43 13.26
C ARG A 170 -13.16 17.43 14.53
N SER A 171 -12.58 17.02 15.64
CA SER A 171 -13.27 16.98 16.94
C SER A 171 -13.11 18.30 17.69
N SER A 172 -14.20 18.79 18.28
CA SER A 172 -14.14 19.98 19.16
C SER A 172 -13.27 19.78 20.39
N LEU A 173 -13.14 18.53 20.87
CA LEU A 173 -12.35 18.19 22.05
C LEU A 173 -10.92 17.74 21.73
N LEU A 174 -10.75 16.91 20.67
CA LEU A 174 -9.47 16.27 20.33
C LEU A 174 -8.75 16.98 19.17
N GLY A 175 -9.37 17.99 18.57
CA GLY A 175 -8.80 18.70 17.43
C GLY A 175 -8.84 17.89 16.13
N HIS A 176 -7.82 18.06 15.31
CA HIS A 176 -7.70 17.39 14.00
C HIS A 176 -7.11 15.98 14.18
N ILE A 177 -7.84 14.96 13.74
CA ILE A 177 -7.44 13.56 13.78
C ILE A 177 -7.45 13.01 12.35
N GLY A 178 -6.27 12.68 11.85
CA GLY A 178 -6.05 12.22 10.48
C GLY A 178 -4.84 12.88 9.85
N VAL A 179 -4.67 12.67 8.54
CA VAL A 179 -3.59 13.29 7.76
C VAL A 179 -3.95 14.72 7.39
N ARG A 180 -2.92 15.57 7.23
CA ARG A 180 -3.05 16.94 6.76
C ARG A 180 -2.59 16.99 5.31
N ARG A 181 -3.54 16.87 4.38
CA ARG A 181 -3.26 16.85 2.94
C ARG A 181 -4.02 17.96 2.25
N SER A 182 -5.32 17.80 2.06
CA SER A 182 -6.16 18.81 1.41
C SER A 182 -6.69 19.86 2.40
N ALA A 183 -6.94 21.07 1.90
CA ALA A 183 -7.66 22.11 2.62
C ALA A 183 -9.19 21.97 2.50
N LEU A 184 -9.66 21.21 1.52
CA LEU A 184 -11.09 21.03 1.19
C LEU A 184 -11.74 20.02 2.15
N PHE A 185 -12.65 20.47 2.99
CA PHE A 185 -13.24 19.66 4.04
C PHE A 185 -14.77 19.60 4.01
N THR A 186 -15.43 20.76 3.89
CA THR A 186 -16.90 20.86 3.92
C THR A 186 -17.51 20.66 2.54
N PRO A 187 -18.78 20.18 2.44
CA PRO A 187 -19.48 20.09 1.16
C PRO A 187 -19.50 21.39 0.36
N GLY A 188 -19.62 22.53 1.04
CA GLY A 188 -19.60 23.85 0.41
C GLY A 188 -18.25 24.22 -0.19
N GLU A 189 -17.15 23.97 0.51
CA GLU A 189 -15.78 24.21 0.02
C GLU A 189 -15.48 23.34 -1.20
N VAL A 190 -15.77 22.03 -1.12
CA VAL A 190 -15.52 21.09 -2.23
C VAL A 190 -16.38 21.44 -3.45
N ALA A 191 -17.67 21.73 -3.27
CA ALA A 191 -18.54 22.15 -4.37
C ALA A 191 -18.11 23.51 -4.97
N GLY A 192 -17.65 24.44 -4.13
CA GLY A 192 -17.10 25.73 -4.58
C GLY A 192 -15.85 25.54 -5.45
N PHE A 193 -14.96 24.65 -5.06
CA PHE A 193 -13.77 24.28 -5.82
C PHE A 193 -14.14 23.54 -7.11
N ALA A 194 -15.03 22.57 -7.05
CA ALA A 194 -15.53 21.82 -8.21
C ALA A 194 -16.09 22.73 -9.32
N ARG A 195 -16.89 23.75 -8.96
CA ARG A 195 -17.39 24.73 -9.94
C ARG A 195 -16.25 25.47 -10.64
N LYS A 196 -15.17 25.84 -9.93
CA LYS A 196 -14.01 26.51 -10.51
C LYS A 196 -13.23 25.60 -11.45
N VAL A 197 -13.09 24.32 -11.10
CA VAL A 197 -12.47 23.29 -11.96
C VAL A 197 -13.28 23.13 -13.26
N VAL A 198 -14.59 22.94 -13.15
CA VAL A 198 -15.48 22.73 -14.31
C VAL A 198 -15.55 23.97 -15.21
N ALA A 199 -15.48 25.16 -14.61
CA ALA A 199 -15.48 26.41 -15.39
C ALA A 199 -14.16 26.69 -16.10
N ARG A 200 -13.08 25.95 -15.79
CA ARG A 200 -11.75 26.17 -16.36
C ARG A 200 -11.55 25.30 -17.61
N PRO A 201 -11.31 25.90 -18.81
CA PRO A 201 -11.12 25.15 -20.04
C PRO A 201 -9.96 24.15 -19.95
N GLY A 202 -10.11 23.00 -20.63
CA GLY A 202 -9.06 21.98 -20.72
C GLY A 202 -8.92 21.08 -19.51
N PHE A 203 -9.88 21.14 -18.57
CA PHE A 203 -9.97 20.21 -17.43
C PHE A 203 -11.33 19.53 -17.41
N ARG A 204 -11.34 18.23 -17.12
CA ARG A 204 -12.53 17.43 -16.90
C ARG A 204 -12.51 16.85 -15.48
N LEU A 205 -13.41 17.34 -14.64
CA LEU A 205 -13.60 16.78 -13.30
C LEU A 205 -14.27 15.41 -13.41
N VAL A 206 -13.56 14.34 -12.98
CA VAL A 206 -14.04 12.97 -13.08
C VAL A 206 -14.16 12.26 -11.74
N GLY A 207 -13.62 12.81 -10.66
CA GLY A 207 -13.66 12.07 -9.40
C GLY A 207 -13.32 12.86 -8.15
N LEU A 208 -13.50 12.16 -7.03
CA LEU A 208 -13.13 12.58 -5.68
C LEU A 208 -12.30 11.48 -5.02
N GLN A 209 -11.30 11.87 -4.20
CA GLN A 209 -10.58 10.96 -3.33
C GLN A 209 -10.69 11.41 -1.88
N MET A 210 -10.99 10.47 -0.97
CA MET A 210 -11.19 10.72 0.46
C MET A 210 -10.51 9.64 1.30
N TYR A 211 -9.18 9.76 1.50
CA TYR A 211 -8.40 8.79 2.25
C TYR A 211 -8.55 8.96 3.76
N ASP A 212 -9.14 7.99 4.42
CA ASP A 212 -9.47 7.96 5.85
C ASP A 212 -8.34 7.39 6.73
N ALA A 213 -7.19 8.04 6.73
CA ALA A 213 -5.96 7.57 7.40
C ALA A 213 -6.14 7.21 8.88
N GLN A 214 -7.01 7.93 9.60
CA GLN A 214 -7.29 7.70 11.02
C GLN A 214 -8.09 6.41 11.28
N ILE A 215 -8.70 5.85 10.22
CA ILE A 215 -9.40 4.57 10.26
C ILE A 215 -8.49 3.49 9.65
N ALA A 216 -8.06 3.69 8.41
CA ALA A 216 -7.29 2.72 7.63
C ALA A 216 -5.87 2.50 8.13
N GLY A 217 -5.25 3.51 8.73
CA GLY A 217 -3.82 3.53 9.05
C GLY A 217 -3.46 3.28 10.53
N GLN A 218 -4.44 2.96 11.37
CA GLN A 218 -4.25 2.77 12.82
C GLN A 218 -4.77 1.40 13.25
N GLY A 219 -3.85 0.57 13.79
CA GLY A 219 -4.23 -0.69 14.43
C GLY A 219 -5.06 -0.44 15.69
N ASP A 220 -6.10 -1.22 15.90
CA ASP A 220 -7.09 -1.07 16.97
C ASP A 220 -7.08 -2.21 18.00
N ASP A 221 -6.07 -3.10 17.91
CA ASP A 221 -5.90 -4.25 18.80
C ASP A 221 -4.52 -4.29 19.49
N ALA A 222 -3.69 -3.27 19.33
CA ALA A 222 -2.35 -3.24 19.90
C ALA A 222 -2.16 -2.08 20.89
N GLY A 223 -1.59 -2.39 22.08
CA GLY A 223 -1.21 -1.42 23.09
C GLY A 223 -2.36 -0.93 23.99
N ALA A 224 -1.99 -0.12 24.97
CA ALA A 224 -2.92 0.41 25.99
C ALA A 224 -3.97 1.36 25.40
N ASP A 225 -3.67 2.00 24.27
CA ASP A 225 -4.54 2.99 23.63
C ASP A 225 -5.61 2.37 22.72
N ALA A 226 -5.60 1.05 22.51
CA ALA A 226 -6.53 0.38 21.61
C ALA A 226 -8.02 0.68 21.88
N PRO A 227 -8.52 0.76 23.13
CA PRO A 227 -9.90 1.16 23.40
C PRO A 227 -10.22 2.58 22.93
N LEU A 228 -9.31 3.53 23.16
CA LEU A 228 -9.47 4.91 22.73
C LEU A 228 -9.46 5.01 21.18
N ILE A 229 -8.54 4.29 20.53
CA ILE A 229 -8.46 4.23 19.06
C ILE A 229 -9.79 3.74 18.49
N ARG A 230 -10.40 2.69 19.04
CA ARG A 230 -11.70 2.17 18.58
C ARG A 230 -12.83 3.21 18.71
N VAL A 231 -12.87 3.95 19.82
CA VAL A 231 -13.85 5.03 20.00
C VAL A 231 -13.66 6.14 18.98
N VAL A 232 -12.41 6.56 18.76
CA VAL A 232 -12.07 7.59 17.76
C VAL A 232 -12.45 7.12 16.36
N GLN A 233 -12.11 5.88 16.00
CA GLN A 233 -12.47 5.31 14.71
C GLN A 233 -13.99 5.22 14.51
N ALA A 234 -14.74 4.78 15.52
CA ALA A 234 -16.20 4.69 15.43
C ALA A 234 -16.84 6.07 15.19
N ARG A 235 -16.40 7.10 15.93
CA ARG A 235 -16.87 8.48 15.74
C ARG A 235 -16.50 9.03 14.37
N SER A 236 -15.25 8.78 13.96
CA SER A 236 -14.74 9.20 12.65
C SER A 236 -15.51 8.56 11.49
N ARG A 237 -15.85 7.26 11.58
CA ARG A 237 -16.64 6.55 10.56
C ARG A 237 -18.02 7.17 10.37
N ASN A 238 -18.73 7.47 11.47
CA ASN A 238 -20.07 8.04 11.39
C ASN A 238 -20.07 9.43 10.76
N GLU A 239 -19.18 10.32 11.24
CA GLU A 239 -19.05 11.68 10.71
C GLU A 239 -18.64 11.66 9.22
N LEU A 240 -17.64 10.84 8.89
CA LEU A 240 -17.12 10.78 7.52
C LEU A 240 -18.16 10.27 6.53
N ARG A 241 -18.96 9.26 6.90
CA ARG A 241 -20.01 8.73 6.03
C ARG A 241 -21.04 9.82 5.68
N GLU A 242 -21.51 10.56 6.67
CA GLU A 242 -22.47 11.65 6.46
C GLU A 242 -21.88 12.77 5.59
N ARG A 243 -20.67 13.20 5.90
CA ARG A 243 -19.99 14.27 5.17
C ARG A 243 -19.63 13.85 3.75
N ARG A 244 -19.18 12.61 3.55
CA ARG A 244 -18.86 12.05 2.23
C ARG A 244 -20.09 12.01 1.34
N ALA A 245 -21.22 11.51 1.83
CA ALA A 245 -22.47 11.50 1.09
C ALA A 245 -22.92 12.92 0.69
N ALA A 246 -22.81 13.88 1.61
CA ALA A 246 -23.15 15.29 1.32
C ALA A 246 -22.20 15.93 0.29
N ILE A 247 -20.91 15.61 0.33
CA ILE A 247 -19.91 16.08 -0.64
C ILE A 247 -20.20 15.48 -2.03
N VAL A 248 -20.40 14.18 -2.10
CA VAL A 248 -20.70 13.47 -3.34
C VAL A 248 -21.99 14.02 -3.99
N ALA A 249 -23.04 14.23 -3.22
CA ALA A 249 -24.28 14.83 -3.71
C ALA A 249 -24.07 16.27 -4.23
N ALA A 250 -23.32 17.10 -3.49
CA ALA A 250 -23.05 18.49 -3.86
C ALA A 250 -22.19 18.63 -5.12
N VAL A 251 -21.18 17.75 -5.30
CA VAL A 251 -20.31 17.77 -6.49
C VAL A 251 -20.98 17.06 -7.67
N GLY A 252 -21.71 15.97 -7.43
CA GLY A 252 -22.47 15.26 -8.46
C GLY A 252 -23.55 16.11 -9.14
N ALA A 253 -24.06 17.15 -8.45
CA ALA A 253 -24.94 18.16 -9.06
C ALA A 253 -24.19 19.15 -9.99
N ILE A 254 -22.86 19.15 -9.98
CA ILE A 254 -22.01 20.07 -10.79
C ILE A 254 -21.40 19.34 -11.99
N ALA A 255 -20.92 18.10 -11.79
CA ALA A 255 -20.27 17.30 -12.81
C ALA A 255 -20.58 15.81 -12.64
N PRO A 256 -20.64 15.02 -13.73
CA PRO A 256 -20.71 13.58 -13.65
C PRO A 256 -19.41 13.01 -13.07
N LEU A 257 -19.50 12.18 -12.04
CA LEU A 257 -18.32 11.60 -11.38
C LEU A 257 -18.19 10.12 -11.75
N GLU A 258 -17.02 9.74 -12.25
CA GLU A 258 -16.68 8.38 -12.63
C GLU A 258 -16.01 7.64 -11.46
N ILE A 259 -15.25 8.38 -10.63
CA ILE A 259 -14.38 7.86 -9.57
C ILE A 259 -14.78 8.50 -8.24
N LEU A 260 -15.28 7.68 -7.33
CA LEU A 260 -15.52 8.07 -5.94
C LEU A 260 -14.71 7.13 -5.06
N ASN A 261 -13.46 7.53 -4.77
CA ASN A 261 -12.45 6.71 -4.14
C ASN A 261 -12.31 7.03 -2.64
N GLY A 262 -12.08 6.00 -1.84
CA GLY A 262 -11.82 6.15 -0.42
C GLY A 262 -11.14 4.94 0.20
N GLY A 263 -10.89 5.01 1.49
CA GLY A 263 -10.40 3.88 2.25
C GLY A 263 -8.93 3.54 2.07
N GLY A 264 -8.58 2.45 2.71
CA GLY A 264 -7.27 1.81 2.70
C GLY A 264 -7.40 0.38 3.19
N THR A 265 -6.32 -0.41 3.17
CA THR A 265 -6.33 -1.81 3.62
C THR A 265 -7.01 -2.01 4.99
N GLY A 266 -6.81 -1.08 5.94
CA GLY A 266 -7.34 -1.21 7.30
C GLY A 266 -8.77 -0.72 7.49
N SER A 267 -9.44 -0.22 6.44
CA SER A 267 -10.84 0.28 6.53
C SER A 267 -11.78 -0.32 5.49
N LEU A 268 -11.38 -1.41 4.80
CA LEU A 268 -12.15 -1.94 3.67
C LEU A 268 -13.59 -2.30 4.03
N GLU A 269 -13.84 -2.86 5.22
CA GLU A 269 -15.20 -3.21 5.67
C GLU A 269 -16.08 -1.96 5.84
N PHE A 270 -15.50 -0.87 6.34
CA PHE A 270 -16.19 0.42 6.43
C PHE A 270 -16.40 1.01 5.04
N THR A 271 -15.36 1.02 4.22
CA THR A 271 -15.38 1.59 2.86
C THR A 271 -16.34 0.82 1.97
N GLY A 272 -16.34 -0.52 2.01
CA GLY A 272 -17.23 -1.38 1.24
C GLY A 272 -18.72 -1.26 1.61
N SER A 273 -19.00 -0.76 2.83
CA SER A 273 -20.37 -0.49 3.28
C SER A 273 -20.85 0.95 3.01
N ASP A 274 -20.04 1.78 2.34
CA ASP A 274 -20.35 3.18 2.06
C ASP A 274 -20.88 3.34 0.64
N GLU A 275 -22.19 3.49 0.51
CA GLU A 275 -22.90 3.61 -0.77
C GLU A 275 -22.53 4.86 -1.59
N SER A 276 -21.82 5.83 -0.99
CA SER A 276 -21.34 7.01 -1.70
C SER A 276 -20.04 6.79 -2.47
N LEU A 277 -19.44 5.59 -2.39
CA LEU A 277 -18.21 5.26 -3.07
C LEU A 277 -18.45 4.33 -4.27
N THR A 278 -17.61 4.48 -5.31
CA THR A 278 -17.60 3.57 -6.48
C THR A 278 -16.41 2.62 -6.46
N GLU A 279 -15.40 2.90 -5.62
CA GLU A 279 -14.21 2.07 -5.46
C GLU A 279 -13.50 2.34 -4.13
N ALA A 280 -12.73 1.37 -3.66
CA ALA A 280 -11.80 1.50 -2.55
C ALA A 280 -10.37 1.51 -3.05
N SER A 281 -9.43 2.10 -2.29
CA SER A 281 -7.99 1.92 -2.54
C SER A 281 -7.37 0.98 -1.51
N ALA A 282 -6.62 -0.02 -1.97
CA ALA A 282 -5.82 -0.87 -1.11
C ALA A 282 -4.56 -1.37 -1.84
N GLY A 283 -3.52 -1.73 -1.11
CA GLY A 283 -2.29 -2.27 -1.67
C GLY A 283 -1.43 -2.94 -0.61
N SER A 284 -1.27 -2.30 0.56
CA SER A 284 -0.35 -2.80 1.60
C SER A 284 -0.76 -4.15 2.18
N GLY A 285 -2.04 -4.49 2.14
CA GLY A 285 -2.54 -5.80 2.56
C GLY A 285 -2.04 -6.94 1.68
N LEU A 286 -1.75 -6.70 0.41
CA LEU A 286 -1.25 -7.73 -0.51
C LEU A 286 0.03 -8.40 0.00
N LEU A 287 0.98 -7.63 0.49
CA LEU A 287 2.28 -8.12 0.94
C LEU A 287 2.35 -8.43 2.45
N GLY A 288 1.39 -7.99 3.24
CA GLY A 288 1.21 -8.41 4.63
C GLY A 288 2.28 -7.94 5.62
N GLY A 289 2.60 -6.64 5.65
CA GLY A 289 3.53 -6.06 6.64
C GLY A 289 3.07 -6.26 8.09
N HIS A 290 4.02 -6.35 9.03
CA HIS A 290 3.72 -6.68 10.43
C HIS A 290 2.92 -5.60 11.20
N LEU A 291 2.79 -4.37 10.67
CA LEU A 291 1.90 -3.38 11.27
C LEU A 291 0.43 -3.81 11.28
N PHE A 292 0.04 -4.70 10.38
CA PHE A 292 -1.32 -5.24 10.35
C PHE A 292 -1.59 -6.27 11.44
N ASP A 293 -0.57 -6.78 12.13
CA ASP A 293 -0.75 -7.66 13.29
C ASP A 293 -1.50 -6.98 14.45
N GLY A 294 -1.54 -5.64 14.44
CA GLY A 294 -2.26 -4.80 15.41
C GLY A 294 -3.70 -4.45 15.03
N TYR A 295 -4.28 -5.09 14.00
CA TYR A 295 -5.69 -4.90 13.62
C TYR A 295 -6.54 -6.06 14.12
N ARG A 296 -7.75 -5.74 14.60
CA ARG A 296 -8.67 -6.73 15.17
C ARG A 296 -9.47 -7.47 14.10
N SER A 297 -9.87 -6.77 13.03
CA SER A 297 -10.81 -7.28 12.05
C SER A 297 -10.17 -8.20 11.01
N PHE A 298 -8.85 -8.14 10.83
CA PHE A 298 -8.14 -8.94 9.84
C PHE A 298 -6.66 -9.13 10.18
N ARG A 299 -6.06 -10.16 9.61
CA ARG A 299 -4.61 -10.43 9.70
C ARG A 299 -4.14 -10.96 8.36
N PRO A 300 -3.44 -10.16 7.54
CA PRO A 300 -2.91 -10.66 6.28
C PRO A 300 -1.79 -11.66 6.52
N ALA A 301 -1.71 -12.64 5.65
CA ALA A 301 -0.58 -13.55 5.59
C ALA A 301 0.72 -12.78 5.34
N PRO A 302 1.88 -13.21 5.85
CA PRO A 302 3.18 -12.58 5.59
C PRO A 302 3.67 -12.92 4.18
N ALA A 303 2.94 -12.46 3.17
CA ALA A 303 3.19 -12.79 1.76
C ALA A 303 4.54 -12.27 1.25
N SER A 304 5.10 -11.23 1.88
CA SER A 304 6.45 -10.78 1.59
C SER A 304 7.30 -10.80 2.84
N ALA A 305 8.51 -11.34 2.68
CA ALA A 305 9.53 -11.38 3.71
C ALA A 305 10.91 -11.22 3.09
N PHE A 306 11.91 -11.00 3.94
CA PHE A 306 13.30 -10.97 3.51
C PHE A 306 14.22 -11.61 4.55
N ALA A 307 15.39 -12.05 4.11
CA ALA A 307 16.32 -12.74 4.97
C ALA A 307 17.74 -12.21 4.82
N PHE A 308 18.48 -12.29 5.93
CA PHE A 308 19.91 -12.05 5.99
C PHE A 308 20.62 -13.23 6.63
N ASP A 309 21.90 -13.39 6.32
CA ASP A 309 22.71 -14.43 6.93
C ASP A 309 23.53 -13.87 8.10
N VAL A 310 23.72 -14.68 9.14
CA VAL A 310 24.55 -14.37 10.30
C VAL A 310 26.02 -14.26 9.86
N VAL A 311 26.66 -13.13 10.14
CA VAL A 311 28.07 -12.89 9.76
C VAL A 311 29.03 -12.91 10.94
N ARG A 312 28.53 -12.77 12.17
CA ARG A 312 29.35 -12.90 13.39
C ARG A 312 28.51 -13.23 14.62
N ARG A 313 29.22 -13.71 15.62
CA ARG A 313 28.69 -13.99 16.96
C ARG A 313 29.56 -13.32 18.02
N PRO A 314 29.22 -12.06 18.40
CA PRO A 314 30.04 -11.32 19.38
C PRO A 314 29.88 -11.84 20.83
N ALA A 315 28.79 -12.53 21.13
CA ALA A 315 28.56 -13.19 22.41
C ALA A 315 27.71 -14.49 22.21
N ALA A 316 27.62 -15.29 23.24
CA ALA A 316 26.95 -16.59 23.16
C ALA A 316 25.44 -16.44 22.79
N ASP A 317 24.80 -15.36 23.26
CA ASP A 317 23.38 -15.05 23.07
C ASP A 317 23.12 -13.95 22.04
N ILE A 318 24.16 -13.57 21.25
CA ILE A 318 24.04 -12.54 20.20
C ILE A 318 24.55 -13.10 18.86
N ALA A 319 23.68 -12.99 17.85
CA ALA A 319 23.99 -13.24 16.44
C ALA A 319 23.80 -11.96 15.64
N THR A 320 24.77 -11.56 14.83
CA THR A 320 24.69 -10.34 14.01
C THR A 320 24.53 -10.70 12.56
N VAL A 321 23.48 -10.18 11.92
CA VAL A 321 23.24 -10.33 10.48
C VAL A 321 23.78 -9.13 9.70
N LEU A 322 24.04 -9.32 8.38
CA LEU A 322 24.51 -8.28 7.49
C LEU A 322 23.32 -7.59 6.81
N GLY A 323 22.89 -6.47 7.35
CA GLY A 323 21.74 -5.68 6.90
C GLY A 323 20.68 -5.50 7.98
N GLY A 324 19.52 -5.01 7.61
CA GLY A 324 18.34 -4.93 8.50
C GLY A 324 17.80 -3.51 8.73
N GLY A 325 18.54 -2.45 8.44
CA GLY A 325 18.12 -1.06 8.64
C GLY A 325 17.04 -0.56 7.67
N TRP A 326 16.09 -1.42 7.30
CA TRP A 326 15.00 -1.13 6.37
C TRP A 326 13.78 -0.59 7.13
N ILE A 327 13.90 0.63 7.61
CA ILE A 327 12.92 1.28 8.46
C ILE A 327 11.79 1.85 7.61
N ALA A 328 10.54 1.57 8.01
CA ALA A 328 9.36 2.08 7.34
C ALA A 328 9.11 3.56 7.65
N SER A 329 8.45 4.26 6.72
CA SER A 329 8.07 5.66 6.85
C SER A 329 7.18 5.94 8.07
N GLY A 330 7.34 7.12 8.65
CA GLY A 330 6.69 7.59 9.86
C GLY A 330 7.71 7.85 10.98
N PRO A 331 7.29 8.05 12.24
CA PRO A 331 8.22 8.18 13.35
C PRO A 331 9.09 6.93 13.46
N ALA A 332 10.40 7.10 13.65
CA ALA A 332 11.39 6.01 13.71
C ALA A 332 11.29 5.20 15.02
N LEU A 333 10.12 4.65 15.30
CA LEU A 333 9.83 3.81 16.45
C LEU A 333 10.10 2.34 16.15
N ALA A 334 10.18 1.51 17.19
CA ALA A 334 10.35 0.05 17.05
C ALA A 334 9.28 -0.59 16.14
N SER A 335 8.05 -0.06 16.14
CA SER A 335 6.97 -0.51 15.27
C SER A 335 7.22 -0.25 13.77
N ARG A 336 8.19 0.60 13.42
CA ARG A 336 8.55 0.90 12.02
C ARG A 336 9.78 0.15 11.56
N GLN A 337 10.42 -0.59 12.44
CA GLN A 337 11.59 -1.40 12.11
C GLN A 337 11.18 -2.78 11.59
N PRO A 338 12.01 -3.42 10.77
CA PRO A 338 11.84 -4.82 10.45
C PRO A 338 11.84 -5.68 11.72
N ARG A 339 11.00 -6.70 11.74
CA ARG A 339 10.90 -7.62 12.87
C ARG A 339 11.53 -8.96 12.50
N PRO A 340 12.55 -9.45 13.23
CA PRO A 340 13.00 -10.83 13.09
C PRO A 340 11.85 -11.77 13.47
N VAL A 341 11.59 -12.77 12.65
CA VAL A 341 10.48 -13.71 12.81
C VAL A 341 10.92 -15.17 12.86
N TRP A 342 12.07 -15.47 12.31
CA TRP A 342 12.63 -16.83 12.37
C TRP A 342 14.15 -16.83 12.36
N PRO A 343 14.80 -17.65 13.20
CA PRO A 343 14.20 -18.46 14.27
C PRO A 343 13.43 -17.65 15.31
N GLU A 344 12.40 -18.27 15.90
CA GLU A 344 11.56 -17.58 16.90
C GLU A 344 12.37 -17.16 18.14
N GLY A 345 11.92 -16.10 18.80
CA GLY A 345 12.51 -15.58 20.02
C GLY A 345 13.70 -14.66 19.82
N LEU A 346 14.03 -14.31 18.57
CA LEU A 346 15.01 -13.25 18.27
C LEU A 346 14.39 -11.85 18.40
N ARG A 347 15.19 -10.90 18.85
CA ARG A 347 14.84 -9.46 18.90
C ARG A 347 16.10 -8.61 18.63
N THR A 348 15.89 -7.42 18.12
CA THR A 348 16.95 -6.41 18.02
C THR A 348 17.34 -5.90 19.41
N LEU A 349 18.56 -5.41 19.57
CA LEU A 349 19.00 -4.76 20.79
C LEU A 349 18.38 -3.36 20.90
N GLY A 350 17.88 -3.00 22.07
CA GLY A 350 17.07 -1.79 22.26
C GLY A 350 17.76 -0.46 21.91
N ARG A 351 19.10 -0.38 22.01
CA ARG A 351 19.86 0.85 21.68
C ARG A 351 20.41 0.85 20.26
N GLU A 352 20.72 -0.33 19.70
CA GLU A 352 21.28 -0.46 18.35
C GLU A 352 20.20 -0.61 17.29
N ALA A 353 19.09 -1.25 17.68
CA ALA A 353 17.93 -1.48 16.79
C ALA A 353 18.34 -2.20 15.47
N ALA A 354 17.66 -1.88 14.36
CA ALA A 354 17.99 -2.39 13.04
C ALA A 354 19.04 -1.46 12.40
N GLY A 355 20.27 -1.94 12.28
CA GLY A 355 21.37 -1.19 11.70
C GLY A 355 21.38 -1.24 10.19
N GLU A 356 21.93 -0.20 9.56
CA GLU A 356 22.00 -0.11 8.09
C GLU A 356 22.80 -1.29 7.49
N VAL A 357 23.98 -1.60 8.06
CA VAL A 357 24.89 -2.63 7.54
C VAL A 357 24.88 -3.88 8.43
N GLN A 358 24.80 -3.74 9.75
CA GLN A 358 24.78 -4.86 10.68
C GLN A 358 23.68 -4.67 11.72
N THR A 359 22.94 -5.75 11.97
CA THR A 359 21.91 -5.80 13.00
C THR A 359 22.21 -6.91 13.99
N PRO A 360 22.61 -6.57 15.23
CA PRO A 360 22.74 -7.57 16.29
C PRO A 360 21.36 -8.00 16.77
N LEU A 361 21.20 -9.32 16.89
CA LEU A 361 20.00 -9.99 17.35
C LEU A 361 20.30 -10.76 18.63
N GLN A 362 19.44 -10.62 19.63
CA GLN A 362 19.54 -11.28 20.91
C GLN A 362 18.31 -12.16 21.16
N GLY A 363 18.50 -13.23 21.89
CA GLY A 363 17.42 -14.10 22.36
C GLY A 363 17.83 -15.56 22.44
N PRO A 364 16.94 -16.43 22.96
CA PRO A 364 17.25 -17.84 23.11
C PRO A 364 17.72 -18.50 21.81
N ALA A 365 17.08 -18.20 20.70
CA ALA A 365 17.45 -18.76 19.40
C ALA A 365 18.86 -18.33 18.92
N ALA A 366 19.38 -17.18 19.37
CA ALA A 366 20.72 -16.75 18.99
C ALA A 366 21.80 -17.74 19.48
N THR A 367 21.55 -18.50 20.54
CA THR A 367 22.53 -19.45 21.09
C THR A 367 22.84 -20.61 20.13
N SER A 368 21.88 -21.00 19.29
CA SER A 368 22.01 -22.10 18.33
C SER A 368 22.42 -21.64 16.92
N LEU A 369 22.38 -20.33 16.62
CA LEU A 369 22.74 -19.81 15.31
C LEU A 369 24.27 -19.84 15.11
N GLY A 370 24.72 -20.34 13.98
CA GLY A 370 26.10 -20.26 13.48
C GLY A 370 26.29 -19.12 12.46
N VAL A 371 27.57 -18.82 12.13
CA VAL A 371 27.86 -17.96 10.99
C VAL A 371 27.45 -18.67 9.71
N GLY A 372 26.70 -17.96 8.85
CA GLY A 372 26.10 -18.49 7.63
C GLY A 372 24.64 -18.91 7.79
N ASP A 373 24.12 -19.01 9.03
CA ASP A 373 22.70 -19.33 9.23
C ASP A 373 21.79 -18.15 8.84
N ARG A 374 20.64 -18.48 8.29
CA ARG A 374 19.65 -17.53 7.77
C ARG A 374 18.66 -17.09 8.83
N VAL A 375 18.39 -15.76 8.87
CA VAL A 375 17.36 -15.15 9.72
C VAL A 375 16.35 -14.43 8.86
N TRP A 376 15.06 -14.73 9.08
CA TRP A 376 13.95 -14.11 8.38
C TRP A 376 13.39 -12.92 9.12
N PHE A 377 12.99 -11.91 8.33
CA PHE A 377 12.37 -10.68 8.80
C PHE A 377 11.07 -10.40 8.05
N ARG A 378 10.09 -9.87 8.77
CA ARG A 378 8.93 -9.20 8.18
C ARG A 378 9.17 -7.70 8.16
N HIS A 379 8.79 -7.06 7.06
CA HIS A 379 8.77 -5.61 6.94
C HIS A 379 7.62 -4.99 7.73
N ALA A 380 7.76 -3.74 8.16
CA ALA A 380 6.71 -3.04 8.89
C ALA A 380 5.57 -2.62 7.95
N LYS A 381 5.88 -1.94 6.85
CA LYS A 381 4.93 -1.49 5.82
C LYS A 381 5.33 -2.01 4.45
N SER A 382 4.33 -2.35 3.65
CA SER A 382 4.54 -2.87 2.31
C SER A 382 5.05 -1.80 1.34
N GLY A 383 5.82 -2.23 0.34
CA GLY A 383 6.41 -1.39 -0.70
C GLY A 383 7.81 -0.89 -0.39
N GLU A 384 8.14 -0.55 0.84
CA GLU A 384 9.46 -0.03 1.21
C GLU A 384 10.61 -1.05 1.06
N PRO A 385 10.45 -2.37 1.33
CA PRO A 385 11.50 -3.34 1.03
C PRO A 385 11.88 -3.39 -0.45
N ALA A 386 10.94 -3.13 -1.36
CA ALA A 386 11.21 -3.11 -2.81
C ALA A 386 12.17 -1.99 -3.24
N GLU A 387 12.39 -0.97 -2.38
CA GLU A 387 13.41 0.05 -2.60
C GLU A 387 14.82 -0.41 -2.19
N ARG A 388 14.95 -1.59 -1.55
CA ARG A 388 16.20 -2.10 -0.99
C ARG A 388 16.75 -3.30 -1.75
N ILE A 389 15.91 -3.95 -2.56
CA ILE A 389 16.25 -5.11 -3.39
C ILE A 389 15.84 -4.89 -4.83
N GLU A 390 16.56 -5.49 -5.75
CA GLU A 390 16.27 -5.41 -7.20
C GLU A 390 15.19 -6.40 -7.62
N ARG A 391 14.98 -7.47 -6.85
CA ARG A 391 14.00 -8.52 -7.17
C ARG A 391 13.49 -9.23 -5.93
N TYR A 392 12.30 -9.75 -6.05
CA TYR A 392 11.78 -10.79 -5.17
C TYR A 392 11.87 -12.13 -5.87
N HIS A 393 12.10 -13.18 -5.09
CA HIS A 393 11.96 -14.56 -5.54
C HIS A 393 10.53 -15.03 -5.21
N LEU A 394 9.77 -15.37 -6.24
CA LEU A 394 8.43 -15.92 -6.09
C LEU A 394 8.55 -17.38 -5.67
N VAL A 395 8.07 -17.69 -4.48
CA VAL A 395 8.05 -19.04 -3.93
C VAL A 395 6.65 -19.62 -4.04
N SER A 396 6.55 -20.85 -4.52
CA SER A 396 5.32 -21.67 -4.48
C SER A 396 5.70 -23.07 -4.04
N GLY A 397 5.03 -23.58 -3.00
CA GLY A 397 5.47 -24.78 -2.34
C GLY A 397 6.92 -24.66 -1.82
N GLU A 398 7.78 -25.59 -2.18
CA GLU A 398 9.19 -25.63 -1.78
C GLU A 398 10.17 -25.12 -2.85
N GLN A 399 9.69 -24.37 -3.82
CA GLN A 399 10.51 -23.94 -4.97
C GLN A 399 10.40 -22.45 -5.23
N VAL A 400 11.51 -21.85 -5.65
CA VAL A 400 11.50 -20.57 -6.34
C VAL A 400 11.07 -20.83 -7.79
N ILE A 401 9.93 -20.26 -8.19
CA ILE A 401 9.35 -20.48 -9.52
C ILE A 401 9.61 -19.33 -10.49
N GLU A 402 9.91 -18.14 -9.99
CA GLU A 402 10.15 -16.95 -10.82
C GLU A 402 10.93 -15.89 -10.02
N GLU A 403 11.67 -15.03 -10.72
CA GLU A 403 12.22 -13.79 -10.18
C GLU A 403 11.35 -12.63 -10.64
N LEU A 404 10.90 -11.81 -9.69
CA LEU A 404 10.05 -10.65 -9.94
C LEU A 404 10.84 -9.36 -9.72
N PRO A 405 11.23 -8.64 -10.78
CA PRO A 405 11.90 -7.36 -10.64
C PRO A 405 11.04 -6.38 -9.83
N THR A 406 11.67 -5.68 -8.88
CA THR A 406 11.07 -4.51 -8.25
C THR A 406 11.18 -3.31 -9.20
N TYR A 407 10.53 -2.19 -8.88
CA TYR A 407 10.75 -0.94 -9.63
C TYR A 407 12.24 -0.60 -9.71
N ARG A 408 12.96 -0.75 -8.60
CA ARG A 408 14.42 -0.57 -8.56
C ARG A 408 15.14 -1.53 -9.51
N GLY A 409 14.73 -2.80 -9.56
CA GLY A 409 15.28 -3.81 -10.47
C GLY A 409 15.01 -3.52 -11.96
N GLU A 410 13.94 -2.75 -12.25
CA GLU A 410 13.65 -2.23 -13.59
C GLU A 410 14.33 -0.86 -13.85
N GLY A 411 15.25 -0.43 -12.98
CA GLY A 411 15.97 0.84 -13.11
C GLY A 411 15.09 2.08 -12.82
N LYS A 412 14.00 1.89 -12.07
CA LYS A 412 13.06 2.96 -11.74
C LYS A 412 13.20 3.37 -10.27
N ALA A 413 13.37 4.68 -10.05
CA ALA A 413 13.32 5.32 -8.75
C ALA A 413 12.43 6.55 -8.88
N PHE A 414 11.26 6.51 -8.30
CA PHE A 414 10.24 7.57 -8.47
C PHE A 414 10.14 8.52 -7.26
N LEU A 415 10.92 8.27 -6.18
CA LEU A 415 11.07 9.11 -4.99
C LEU A 415 12.53 9.20 -4.57
#